data_a3bf9e05c2698a34e484cb55bf924208
#
_entry.id   a3bf9e05c2698a34e484cb55bf924208
#
_cell.length_a   1.000
_cell.length_b   1.000
_cell.length_c   1.000
_cell.angle_alpha   90.00
_cell.angle_beta   90.00
_cell.angle_gamma   90.00
#
_symmetry.space_group_name_H-M   'P 1'
#
loop_
_entity.id
_entity.type
_entity.pdbx_description
1 polymer ?
#
loop_
_entity_poly.entity_id
_entity_poly.type
_entity_poly.pdbx_seq_one_letter_code
_entity_poly.pdbx_strand_id
1 'polypeptide(L)'
;MTGIRRLLLGALALGLIAPQAAEAAQKHKIFLSMSYIGNDWQAEAANMVKAMAGHKSLADKVNLEVQVAGPNAQRQIQQINAMVQAGAEAIVVYPISPTALNQVVKNACDKGVKIFAYDAEITEPCAYNVHIDQEEAGRKTAEWLVDKLGSKGGNIVVITGVPGTSVDTLRTKAAKEVFAKHPNVKIVAEAIGMWSQAVARTELSKILATQNWDHIDGLWMQVGCYTANSMQLEAGKKPDQLLPCAGEGSNGGRIQMLSSGTEVEGAASPYAPMSAPRISYASPPYSGALALKLAVQALEGKDVQKSTILPLPLVTNETIKLCQEGTWEEMKSGCNAFKPSLVPNPGWFASIFSEQTPEVGLEAALVGQPEN
;
A
#
# COMPACT_ATOMS: atom_id res chain seq x y z
N MET A 1 32.43 67.55 69.62
CA MET A 1 31.30 66.59 69.68
C MET A 1 30.92 66.23 68.27
N THR A 2 31.40 65.11 67.84
CA THR A 2 31.46 64.68 66.45
C THR A 2 30.35 63.67 66.10
N GLY A 3 29.45 64.04 65.18
CA GLY A 3 28.39 63.19 64.69
C GLY A 3 28.76 62.45 63.39
N ILE A 4 28.87 61.14 63.44
CA ILE A 4 29.16 60.28 62.32
C ILE A 4 27.90 59.98 61.52
N ARG A 5 27.80 60.41 60.26
CA ARG A 5 26.80 60.07 59.33
C ARG A 5 27.17 58.72 58.65
N ARG A 6 26.35 57.70 58.82
CA ARG A 6 26.46 56.43 58.06
C ARG A 6 25.71 56.54 56.73
N LEU A 7 26.42 56.41 55.60
CA LEU A 7 25.87 56.23 54.26
C LEU A 7 25.53 54.76 54.12
N LEU A 8 24.23 54.48 53.81
CA LEU A 8 23.77 53.18 53.37
C LEU A 8 23.89 53.15 51.84
N LEU A 9 24.80 52.35 51.30
CA LEU A 9 24.83 51.98 49.89
C LEU A 9 23.79 50.84 49.64
N GLY A 10 22.71 51.14 48.91
CA GLY A 10 21.81 50.16 48.37
C GLY A 10 22.41 49.55 47.09
N ALA A 11 22.76 48.27 47.13
CA ALA A 11 23.16 47.52 45.93
C ALA A 11 21.87 47.05 45.16
N LEU A 12 21.61 47.66 44.02
CA LEU A 12 20.62 47.14 43.05
C LEU A 12 21.20 45.91 42.37
N ALA A 13 20.73 44.73 42.71
CA ALA A 13 20.97 43.50 41.96
C ALA A 13 20.11 43.50 40.67
N LEU A 14 20.67 43.86 39.51
CA LEU A 14 20.07 43.58 38.23
C LEU A 14 20.13 42.04 37.96
N GLY A 15 19.00 41.37 38.12
CA GLY A 15 18.83 39.99 37.70
C GLY A 15 18.90 39.91 36.18
N LEU A 16 19.99 39.40 35.63
CA LEU A 16 20.10 38.99 34.20
C LEU A 16 19.16 37.79 33.99
N ILE A 17 17.97 38.06 33.42
CA ILE A 17 17.12 37.01 32.85
C ILE A 17 17.80 36.58 31.54
N ALA A 18 18.58 35.51 31.56
CA ALA A 18 19.10 34.88 30.36
C ALA A 18 17.87 34.28 29.61
N PRO A 19 17.71 34.54 28.30
CA PRO A 19 16.68 33.87 27.56
C PRO A 19 17.01 32.37 27.57
N GLN A 20 16.13 31.55 28.14
CA GLN A 20 16.17 30.11 27.94
C GLN A 20 15.95 29.87 26.43
N ALA A 21 17.02 29.49 25.73
CA ALA A 21 16.91 28.95 24.39
C ALA A 21 15.97 27.74 24.49
N ALA A 22 14.83 27.83 23.84
CA ALA A 22 13.93 26.68 23.70
C ALA A 22 14.77 25.60 23.04
N GLU A 23 15.08 24.53 23.77
CA GLU A 23 15.75 23.34 23.24
C GLU A 23 14.81 22.78 22.19
N ALA A 24 15.24 22.77 20.92
CA ALA A 24 14.45 22.21 19.85
C ALA A 24 14.12 20.76 20.22
N ALA A 25 12.83 20.44 20.32
CA ALA A 25 12.39 19.11 20.70
C ALA A 25 13.08 18.08 19.79
N GLN A 26 13.72 17.09 20.41
CA GLN A 26 14.42 16.05 19.66
C GLN A 26 13.41 15.27 18.82
N LYS A 27 13.70 15.14 17.51
CA LYS A 27 12.84 14.39 16.61
C LYS A 27 12.85 12.90 16.96
N HIS A 28 11.69 12.26 16.92
CA HIS A 28 11.59 10.81 17.09
C HIS A 28 12.35 10.07 16.00
N LYS A 29 13.20 9.14 16.38
CA LYS A 29 13.93 8.27 15.46
C LYS A 29 13.04 7.11 15.04
N ILE A 30 12.54 7.17 13.81
CA ILE A 30 11.62 6.19 13.26
C ILE A 30 12.24 5.52 12.03
N PHE A 31 12.09 4.20 11.92
CA PHE A 31 12.54 3.44 10.76
C PHE A 31 11.36 2.95 9.94
N LEU A 32 11.52 2.96 8.61
CA LEU A 32 10.70 2.21 7.68
C LEU A 32 11.46 0.94 7.29
N SER A 33 10.95 -0.22 7.71
CA SER A 33 11.48 -1.54 7.37
C SER A 33 10.64 -2.18 6.27
N MET A 34 11.22 -2.39 5.10
CA MET A 34 10.54 -2.98 3.94
C MET A 34 11.11 -4.36 3.64
N SER A 35 10.24 -5.36 3.56
CA SER A 35 10.65 -6.72 3.17
C SER A 35 10.86 -6.88 1.68
N TYR A 36 10.25 -6.04 0.86
CA TYR A 36 10.30 -6.14 -0.60
C TYR A 36 10.12 -4.77 -1.24
N ILE A 37 10.82 -4.52 -2.32
CA ILE A 37 10.70 -3.33 -3.15
C ILE A 37 10.91 -3.74 -4.61
N GLY A 38 9.97 -4.46 -5.18
CA GLY A 38 10.10 -5.02 -6.53
C GLY A 38 8.89 -4.79 -7.41
N ASN A 39 7.95 -3.97 -6.95
CA ASN A 39 6.76 -3.59 -7.70
C ASN A 39 6.38 -2.13 -7.44
N ASP A 40 5.47 -1.62 -8.27
CA ASP A 40 5.03 -0.23 -8.21
C ASP A 40 4.35 0.11 -6.88
N TRP A 41 3.50 -0.78 -6.35
CA TRP A 41 2.81 -0.56 -5.07
C TRP A 41 3.77 -0.31 -3.90
N GLN A 42 4.87 -1.07 -3.83
CA GLN A 42 5.86 -0.91 -2.75
C GLN A 42 6.62 0.42 -2.88
N ALA A 43 6.93 0.85 -4.12
CA ALA A 43 7.53 2.14 -4.37
C ALA A 43 6.61 3.28 -3.94
N GLU A 44 5.33 3.19 -4.30
CA GLU A 44 4.27 4.12 -3.95
C GLU A 44 4.07 4.22 -2.44
N ALA A 45 3.92 3.09 -1.76
CA ALA A 45 3.77 3.04 -0.31
C ALA A 45 4.97 3.67 0.41
N ALA A 46 6.20 3.37 -0.03
CA ALA A 46 7.41 3.97 0.52
C ALA A 46 7.46 5.49 0.29
N ASN A 47 7.05 5.95 -0.90
CA ASN A 47 6.96 7.36 -1.22
C ASN A 47 5.96 8.08 -0.31
N MET A 48 4.78 7.51 -0.10
CA MET A 48 3.77 8.10 0.78
C MET A 48 4.24 8.17 2.24
N VAL A 49 5.00 7.17 2.75
CA VAL A 49 5.61 7.23 4.09
C VAL A 49 6.63 8.37 4.17
N LYS A 50 7.49 8.54 3.15
CA LYS A 50 8.48 9.63 3.10
C LYS A 50 7.80 11.00 3.03
N ALA A 51 6.78 11.14 2.18
CA ALA A 51 5.99 12.36 2.06
C ALA A 51 5.32 12.72 3.39
N MET A 52 4.70 11.75 4.08
CA MET A 52 4.11 11.94 5.40
C MET A 52 5.15 12.43 6.41
N ALA A 53 6.34 11.84 6.45
CA ALA A 53 7.41 12.27 7.34
C ALA A 53 7.90 13.70 7.02
N GLY A 54 7.91 14.08 5.75
CA GLY A 54 8.31 15.42 5.28
C GLY A 54 7.23 16.48 5.38
N HIS A 55 5.96 16.10 5.60
CA HIS A 55 4.87 17.06 5.70
C HIS A 55 5.00 17.95 6.95
N LYS A 56 4.62 19.22 6.83
CA LYS A 56 4.73 20.25 7.91
C LYS A 56 4.18 19.84 9.28
N SER A 57 3.22 18.89 9.32
CA SER A 57 2.65 18.37 10.57
C SER A 57 3.60 17.42 11.31
N LEU A 58 4.55 16.78 10.62
CA LEU A 58 5.47 15.77 11.16
C LEU A 58 6.96 16.08 10.93
N ALA A 59 7.30 16.96 10.01
CA ALA A 59 8.68 17.23 9.61
C ALA A 59 9.60 17.65 10.79
N ASP A 60 9.05 18.37 11.77
CA ASP A 60 9.79 18.77 12.99
C ASP A 60 9.76 17.71 14.10
N LYS A 61 9.00 16.62 13.92
CA LYS A 61 8.81 15.56 14.91
C LYS A 61 9.51 14.25 14.54
N VAL A 62 9.79 14.02 13.25
CA VAL A 62 10.23 12.74 12.73
C VAL A 62 11.62 12.85 12.08
N ASN A 63 12.49 11.91 12.42
CA ASN A 63 13.69 11.57 11.67
C ASN A 63 13.47 10.15 11.11
N LEU A 64 13.19 10.05 9.82
CA LEU A 64 12.86 8.79 9.14
C LEU A 64 14.10 8.21 8.45
N GLU A 65 14.41 6.94 8.76
CA GLU A 65 15.41 6.15 8.04
C GLU A 65 14.74 4.95 7.36
N VAL A 66 15.14 4.61 6.12
CA VAL A 66 14.53 3.53 5.35
C VAL A 66 15.53 2.38 5.17
N GLN A 67 15.09 1.15 5.43
CA GLN A 67 15.87 -0.06 5.17
C GLN A 67 15.03 -1.11 4.41
N VAL A 68 15.66 -1.77 3.45
CA VAL A 68 15.03 -2.80 2.62
C VAL A 68 15.75 -4.15 2.84
N ALA A 69 14.98 -5.14 3.29
CA ALA A 69 15.52 -6.48 3.54
C ALA A 69 15.55 -7.37 2.29
N GLY A 70 14.68 -7.08 1.32
CA GLY A 70 14.35 -8.04 0.28
C GLY A 70 13.41 -9.14 0.82
N PRO A 71 13.01 -10.12 0.00
CA PRO A 71 12.09 -11.19 0.40
C PRO A 71 12.80 -12.25 1.27
N ASN A 72 13.42 -11.81 2.38
CA ASN A 72 14.24 -12.63 3.26
C ASN A 72 13.96 -12.29 4.73
N ALA A 73 13.29 -13.18 5.44
CA ALA A 73 12.92 -13.00 6.84
C ALA A 73 14.13 -12.84 7.76
N GLN A 74 15.20 -13.60 7.56
CA GLN A 74 16.40 -13.52 8.40
C GLN A 74 17.08 -12.15 8.27
N ARG A 75 17.14 -11.61 7.05
CA ARG A 75 17.68 -10.29 6.83
C ARG A 75 16.81 -9.20 7.47
N GLN A 76 15.48 -9.33 7.39
CA GLN A 76 14.58 -8.38 8.04
C GLN A 76 14.71 -8.45 9.57
N ILE A 77 14.84 -9.64 10.16
CA ILE A 77 15.13 -9.83 11.60
C ILE A 77 16.44 -9.13 12.00
N GLN A 78 17.51 -9.32 11.23
CA GLN A 78 18.82 -8.68 11.51
C GLN A 78 18.71 -7.15 11.43
N GLN A 79 18.00 -6.62 10.43
CA GLN A 79 17.78 -5.18 10.29
C GLN A 79 16.94 -4.60 11.42
N ILE A 80 15.85 -5.27 11.84
CA ILE A 80 15.05 -4.82 12.99
C ILE A 80 15.90 -4.77 14.27
N ASN A 81 16.74 -5.78 14.52
CA ASN A 81 17.67 -5.75 15.66
C ASN A 81 18.65 -4.56 15.56
N ALA A 82 19.20 -4.28 14.37
CA ALA A 82 20.09 -3.15 14.16
C ALA A 82 19.38 -1.80 14.36
N MET A 83 18.13 -1.65 13.90
CA MET A 83 17.32 -0.45 14.14
C MET A 83 17.10 -0.21 15.63
N VAL A 84 16.77 -1.26 16.39
CA VAL A 84 16.60 -1.18 17.85
C VAL A 84 17.91 -0.77 18.53
N GLN A 85 19.06 -1.34 18.12
CA GLN A 85 20.38 -0.95 18.64
C GLN A 85 20.75 0.49 18.27
N ALA A 86 20.31 0.96 17.11
CA ALA A 86 20.49 2.34 16.66
C ALA A 86 19.59 3.36 17.39
N GLY A 87 18.75 2.91 18.33
CA GLY A 87 17.88 3.77 19.12
C GLY A 87 16.55 4.10 18.44
N ALA A 88 15.99 3.17 17.66
CA ALA A 88 14.65 3.33 17.13
C ALA A 88 13.64 3.53 18.27
N GLU A 89 12.78 4.53 18.15
CA GLU A 89 11.62 4.73 19.02
C GLU A 89 10.38 4.05 18.45
N ALA A 90 10.27 4.03 17.10
CA ALA A 90 9.27 3.26 16.40
C ALA A 90 9.84 2.66 15.11
N ILE A 91 9.22 1.55 14.66
CA ILE A 91 9.50 0.93 13.36
C ILE A 91 8.16 0.74 12.65
N VAL A 92 8.01 1.40 11.49
CA VAL A 92 6.95 1.12 10.52
C VAL A 92 7.45 -0.01 9.64
N VAL A 93 6.72 -1.12 9.56
CA VAL A 93 7.23 -2.33 8.92
C VAL A 93 6.24 -2.93 7.92
N TYR A 94 6.73 -3.24 6.73
CA TYR A 94 6.08 -4.18 5.82
C TYR A 94 6.70 -5.57 6.01
N PRO A 95 6.03 -6.47 6.76
CA PRO A 95 6.64 -7.74 7.14
C PRO A 95 6.58 -8.78 6.02
N ILE A 96 7.66 -9.54 5.85
CA ILE A 96 7.71 -10.67 4.90
C ILE A 96 6.91 -11.88 5.40
N SER A 97 6.67 -11.97 6.68
CA SER A 97 5.95 -13.09 7.30
C SER A 97 5.21 -12.62 8.54
N PRO A 98 3.99 -13.09 8.77
CA PRO A 98 3.19 -12.71 9.95
C PRO A 98 3.76 -13.27 11.26
N THR A 99 4.55 -14.34 11.21
CA THR A 99 5.02 -15.08 12.40
C THR A 99 6.54 -15.12 12.55
N ALA A 100 7.30 -15.17 11.45
CA ALA A 100 8.75 -15.29 11.50
C ALA A 100 9.44 -14.11 12.22
N LEU A 101 8.78 -12.94 12.26
CA LEU A 101 9.29 -11.74 12.93
C LEU A 101 8.86 -11.63 14.40
N ASN A 102 7.98 -12.50 14.92
CA ASN A 102 7.37 -12.34 16.23
C ASN A 102 8.41 -12.18 17.35
N GLN A 103 9.46 -13.01 17.36
CA GLN A 103 10.48 -12.95 18.43
C GLN A 103 11.26 -11.63 18.41
N VAL A 104 11.67 -11.14 17.23
CA VAL A 104 12.41 -9.87 17.14
C VAL A 104 11.50 -8.69 17.44
N VAL A 105 10.23 -8.75 17.05
CA VAL A 105 9.21 -7.74 17.37
C VAL A 105 8.96 -7.71 18.86
N LYS A 106 8.76 -8.85 19.52
CA LYS A 106 8.63 -8.91 20.97
C LYS A 106 9.84 -8.29 21.67
N ASN A 107 11.06 -8.64 21.26
CA ASN A 107 12.29 -8.09 21.84
C ASN A 107 12.40 -6.56 21.65
N ALA A 108 11.91 -6.03 20.52
CA ALA A 108 11.84 -4.59 20.28
C ALA A 108 10.81 -3.91 21.20
N CYS A 109 9.62 -4.49 21.33
CA CYS A 109 8.58 -3.99 22.24
C CYS A 109 9.02 -3.99 23.70
N ASP A 110 9.69 -5.05 24.16
CA ASP A 110 10.21 -5.18 25.54
C ASP A 110 11.23 -4.04 25.85
N LYS A 111 11.85 -3.45 24.82
CA LYS A 111 12.73 -2.29 24.93
C LYS A 111 12.00 -0.94 24.73
N GLY A 112 10.68 -0.96 24.61
CA GLY A 112 9.85 0.25 24.45
C GLY A 112 9.64 0.72 23.01
N VAL A 113 10.24 0.04 22.01
CA VAL A 113 10.07 0.40 20.59
C VAL A 113 8.65 0.07 20.13
N LYS A 114 7.99 1.04 19.49
CA LYS A 114 6.64 0.86 18.93
C LYS A 114 6.74 0.23 17.55
N ILE A 115 6.04 -0.87 17.31
CA ILE A 115 6.04 -1.59 16.03
C ILE A 115 4.70 -1.42 15.33
N PHE A 116 4.71 -0.83 14.13
CA PHE A 116 3.52 -0.60 13.31
C PHE A 116 3.67 -1.34 11.98
N ALA A 117 2.99 -2.47 11.85
CA ALA A 117 2.90 -3.19 10.57
C ALA A 117 1.85 -2.53 9.67
N TYR A 118 2.12 -2.49 8.36
CA TYR A 118 1.15 -2.00 7.39
C TYR A 118 0.96 -3.00 6.25
N ASP A 119 -0.26 -3.06 5.72
CA ASP A 119 -0.75 -3.98 4.69
C ASP A 119 -0.64 -5.46 5.08
N ALA A 120 0.57 -5.97 5.27
CA ALA A 120 0.81 -7.30 5.83
C ALA A 120 0.85 -7.24 7.37
N GLU A 121 0.36 -8.30 8.01
CA GLU A 121 0.19 -8.36 9.47
C GLU A 121 1.37 -9.01 10.18
N ILE A 122 1.57 -8.61 11.44
CA ILE A 122 2.41 -9.30 12.44
C ILE A 122 1.50 -9.84 13.53
N THR A 123 1.66 -11.11 13.90
CA THR A 123 0.82 -11.77 14.90
C THR A 123 1.32 -11.58 16.34
N GLU A 124 2.49 -10.95 16.55
CA GLU A 124 2.96 -10.60 17.89
C GLU A 124 2.03 -9.55 18.52
N PRO A 125 1.43 -9.83 19.70
CA PRO A 125 0.38 -8.96 20.28
C PRO A 125 0.83 -7.52 20.58
N CYS A 126 2.13 -7.27 20.75
CA CYS A 126 2.62 -5.93 21.02
C CYS A 126 2.60 -5.04 19.75
N ALA A 127 2.61 -5.60 18.55
CA ALA A 127 2.55 -4.86 17.31
C ALA A 127 1.18 -4.21 17.08
N TYR A 128 1.18 -3.12 16.32
CA TYR A 128 0.01 -2.49 15.74
C TYR A 128 -0.07 -2.86 14.27
N ASN A 129 -1.27 -3.14 13.76
CA ASN A 129 -1.49 -3.52 12.37
C ASN A 129 -2.43 -2.53 11.67
N VAL A 130 -2.04 -2.03 10.49
CA VAL A 130 -2.84 -1.13 9.64
C VAL A 130 -3.04 -1.82 8.30
N HIS A 131 -4.22 -2.40 8.06
CA HIS A 131 -4.45 -3.28 6.92
C HIS A 131 -5.91 -3.25 6.46
N ILE A 132 -6.20 -3.82 5.30
CA ILE A 132 -7.57 -4.17 4.88
C ILE A 132 -7.89 -5.60 5.33
N ASP A 133 -9.17 -5.99 5.27
CA ASP A 133 -9.55 -7.40 5.36
C ASP A 133 -9.11 -8.14 4.09
N GLN A 134 -7.99 -8.86 4.19
CA GLN A 134 -7.39 -9.58 3.05
C GLN A 134 -8.22 -10.81 2.63
N GLU A 135 -8.92 -11.48 3.55
CA GLU A 135 -9.83 -12.58 3.23
C GLU A 135 -11.07 -12.06 2.48
N GLU A 136 -11.61 -10.91 2.91
CA GLU A 136 -12.71 -10.24 2.21
C GLU A 136 -12.31 -9.87 0.78
N ALA A 137 -11.10 -9.34 0.57
CA ALA A 137 -10.57 -9.01 -0.75
C ALA A 137 -10.51 -10.24 -1.68
N GLY A 138 -9.96 -11.34 -1.17
CA GLY A 138 -9.90 -12.62 -1.89
C GLY A 138 -11.29 -13.17 -2.23
N ARG A 139 -12.19 -13.18 -1.24
CA ARG A 139 -13.57 -13.69 -1.39
C ARG A 139 -14.37 -12.88 -2.40
N LYS A 140 -14.43 -11.55 -2.25
CA LYS A 140 -15.22 -10.68 -3.12
C LYS A 140 -14.79 -10.72 -4.57
N THR A 141 -13.49 -10.77 -4.82
CA THR A 141 -12.96 -10.86 -6.19
C THR A 141 -13.25 -12.21 -6.83
N ALA A 142 -13.19 -13.29 -6.05
CA ALA A 142 -13.53 -14.63 -6.54
C ALA A 142 -15.05 -14.79 -6.79
N GLU A 143 -15.91 -14.30 -5.89
CA GLU A 143 -17.37 -14.27 -6.06
C GLU A 143 -17.74 -13.51 -7.34
N TRP A 144 -17.18 -12.33 -7.55
CA TRP A 144 -17.41 -11.55 -8.77
C TRP A 144 -17.03 -12.34 -10.04
N LEU A 145 -15.90 -13.05 -10.03
CA LEU A 145 -15.46 -13.83 -11.18
C LEU A 145 -16.43 -15.01 -11.44
N VAL A 146 -16.86 -15.70 -10.39
CA VAL A 146 -17.86 -16.77 -10.49
C VAL A 146 -19.17 -16.23 -11.09
N ASP A 147 -19.64 -15.08 -10.62
CA ASP A 147 -20.86 -14.45 -11.13
C ASP A 147 -20.72 -14.05 -12.61
N LYS A 148 -19.56 -13.56 -13.04
CA LYS A 148 -19.30 -13.24 -14.46
C LYS A 148 -19.27 -14.47 -15.35
N LEU A 149 -18.78 -15.61 -14.86
CA LEU A 149 -18.78 -16.89 -15.58
C LEU A 149 -20.19 -17.53 -15.59
N GLY A 150 -21.05 -17.16 -14.66
CA GLY A 150 -22.44 -17.61 -14.56
C GLY A 150 -22.59 -19.11 -14.36
N SER A 151 -23.75 -19.64 -14.67
CA SER A 151 -24.10 -21.08 -14.48
C SER A 151 -23.24 -22.00 -15.35
N LYS A 152 -22.73 -21.54 -16.48
CA LYS A 152 -21.85 -22.31 -17.36
C LYS A 152 -20.51 -22.61 -16.68
N GLY A 153 -20.04 -21.71 -15.82
CA GLY A 153 -18.71 -21.76 -15.26
C GLY A 153 -17.62 -21.58 -16.31
N GLY A 154 -16.45 -22.19 -16.10
CA GLY A 154 -15.36 -22.11 -17.06
C GLY A 154 -14.00 -22.43 -16.44
N ASN A 155 -12.99 -22.38 -17.28
CA ASN A 155 -11.60 -22.58 -16.93
C ASN A 155 -10.97 -21.26 -16.53
N ILE A 156 -10.38 -21.21 -15.34
CA ILE A 156 -9.70 -19.99 -14.84
C ILE A 156 -8.21 -20.22 -14.63
N VAL A 157 -7.44 -19.16 -14.82
CA VAL A 157 -6.03 -19.07 -14.40
C VAL A 157 -5.94 -18.27 -13.13
N VAL A 158 -5.13 -18.74 -12.17
CA VAL A 158 -4.86 -18.10 -10.89
C VAL A 158 -3.42 -17.63 -10.85
N ILE A 159 -3.20 -16.33 -10.58
CA ILE A 159 -1.85 -15.76 -10.37
C ILE A 159 -1.80 -15.16 -8.96
N THR A 160 -0.97 -15.77 -8.10
CA THR A 160 -0.85 -15.39 -6.68
C THR A 160 0.22 -14.33 -6.45
N GLY A 161 0.38 -13.87 -5.20
CA GLY A 161 1.31 -12.83 -4.81
C GLY A 161 2.69 -13.34 -4.36
N VAL A 162 3.23 -12.73 -3.29
CA VAL A 162 4.50 -13.13 -2.67
C VAL A 162 4.23 -14.17 -1.59
N PRO A 163 4.68 -15.41 -1.78
CA PRO A 163 4.41 -16.50 -0.87
C PRO A 163 4.91 -16.23 0.56
N GLY A 164 4.14 -16.67 1.55
CA GLY A 164 4.51 -16.57 2.98
C GLY A 164 4.09 -15.25 3.65
N THR A 165 3.67 -14.26 2.90
CA THR A 165 3.05 -13.05 3.46
C THR A 165 1.60 -13.34 3.89
N SER A 166 1.08 -12.62 4.89
CA SER A 166 -0.33 -12.73 5.27
C SER A 166 -1.25 -12.30 4.13
N VAL A 167 -0.86 -11.26 3.39
CA VAL A 167 -1.60 -10.73 2.25
C VAL A 167 -1.86 -11.79 1.18
N ASP A 168 -0.81 -12.47 0.70
CA ASP A 168 -0.97 -13.51 -0.31
C ASP A 168 -1.76 -14.71 0.21
N THR A 169 -1.41 -15.17 1.42
CA THR A 169 -1.99 -16.37 2.02
C THR A 169 -3.49 -16.22 2.25
N LEU A 170 -3.93 -15.11 2.85
CA LEU A 170 -5.34 -14.86 3.19
C LEU A 170 -6.19 -14.68 1.93
N ARG A 171 -5.72 -13.87 0.97
CA ARG A 171 -6.42 -13.66 -0.31
C ARG A 171 -6.59 -14.95 -1.09
N THR A 172 -5.49 -15.68 -1.28
CA THR A 172 -5.48 -16.93 -2.06
C THR A 172 -6.36 -17.99 -1.41
N LYS A 173 -6.28 -18.15 -0.07
CA LYS A 173 -7.13 -19.08 0.67
C LYS A 173 -8.60 -18.76 0.46
N ALA A 174 -9.03 -17.52 0.72
CA ALA A 174 -10.41 -17.11 0.62
C ALA A 174 -10.97 -17.24 -0.82
N ALA A 175 -10.18 -16.90 -1.83
CA ALA A 175 -10.56 -17.07 -3.22
C ALA A 175 -10.74 -18.55 -3.59
N LYS A 176 -9.81 -19.42 -3.20
CA LYS A 176 -9.91 -20.87 -3.43
C LYS A 176 -11.10 -21.50 -2.72
N GLU A 177 -11.46 -21.04 -1.52
CA GLU A 177 -12.67 -21.49 -0.83
C GLU A 177 -13.96 -21.13 -1.58
N VAL A 178 -13.99 -19.99 -2.27
CA VAL A 178 -15.11 -19.64 -3.18
C VAL A 178 -15.13 -20.58 -4.37
N PHE A 179 -14.03 -20.73 -5.09
CA PHE A 179 -13.98 -21.60 -6.27
C PHE A 179 -14.33 -23.05 -5.95
N ALA A 180 -13.91 -23.56 -4.78
CA ALA A 180 -14.23 -24.92 -4.34
C ALA A 180 -15.75 -25.18 -4.16
N LYS A 181 -16.54 -24.13 -3.90
CA LYS A 181 -18.01 -24.22 -3.83
C LYS A 181 -18.69 -24.18 -5.19
N HIS A 182 -17.95 -23.92 -6.26
CA HIS A 182 -18.44 -23.79 -7.64
C HIS A 182 -17.72 -24.78 -8.56
N PRO A 183 -18.10 -26.07 -8.57
CA PRO A 183 -17.38 -27.13 -9.29
C PRO A 183 -17.40 -26.98 -10.82
N ASN A 184 -18.25 -26.10 -11.35
CA ASN A 184 -18.26 -25.68 -12.73
C ASN A 184 -17.16 -24.64 -13.08
N VAL A 185 -16.49 -24.05 -12.08
CA VAL A 185 -15.32 -23.18 -12.27
C VAL A 185 -14.05 -23.98 -11.93
N LYS A 186 -13.18 -24.16 -12.93
CA LYS A 186 -12.00 -25.03 -12.81
C LYS A 186 -10.71 -24.21 -12.88
N ILE A 187 -9.87 -24.30 -11.86
CA ILE A 187 -8.51 -23.76 -11.91
C ILE A 187 -7.68 -24.69 -12.80
N VAL A 188 -7.38 -24.27 -14.03
CA VAL A 188 -6.61 -25.06 -15.01
C VAL A 188 -5.12 -24.77 -14.98
N ALA A 189 -4.72 -23.63 -14.43
CA ALA A 189 -3.32 -23.28 -14.15
C ALA A 189 -3.22 -22.32 -12.97
N GLU A 190 -2.13 -22.46 -12.23
CA GLU A 190 -1.78 -21.58 -11.11
C GLU A 190 -0.28 -21.25 -11.18
N ALA A 191 0.08 -19.97 -10.93
CA ALA A 191 1.47 -19.53 -10.87
C ALA A 191 1.66 -18.38 -9.87
N ILE A 192 2.91 -18.17 -9.46
CA ILE A 192 3.31 -17.12 -8.52
C ILE A 192 3.72 -15.89 -9.32
N GLY A 193 2.93 -14.80 -9.21
CA GLY A 193 3.15 -13.54 -9.91
C GLY A 193 3.99 -12.51 -9.16
N MET A 194 4.31 -12.76 -7.87
CA MET A 194 5.15 -11.87 -7.03
C MET A 194 4.63 -10.43 -6.96
N TRP A 195 3.35 -10.19 -7.20
CA TRP A 195 2.72 -8.87 -7.37
C TRP A 195 3.43 -7.98 -8.40
N SER A 196 4.02 -8.58 -9.42
CA SER A 196 4.76 -7.89 -10.48
C SER A 196 4.11 -8.10 -11.83
N GLN A 197 3.85 -7.03 -12.57
CA GLN A 197 3.33 -7.08 -13.95
C GLN A 197 4.27 -7.88 -14.86
N ALA A 198 5.59 -7.70 -14.71
CA ALA A 198 6.59 -8.40 -15.51
C ALA A 198 6.63 -9.91 -15.20
N VAL A 199 6.57 -10.29 -13.92
CA VAL A 199 6.52 -11.70 -13.52
C VAL A 199 5.21 -12.33 -13.97
N ALA A 200 4.07 -11.65 -13.80
CA ALA A 200 2.78 -12.11 -14.27
C ALA A 200 2.80 -12.37 -15.79
N ARG A 201 3.41 -11.47 -16.59
CA ARG A 201 3.61 -11.71 -18.05
C ARG A 201 4.41 -12.96 -18.31
N THR A 202 5.52 -13.15 -17.60
CA THR A 202 6.38 -14.32 -17.78
C THR A 202 5.61 -15.62 -17.44
N GLU A 203 4.89 -15.65 -16.34
CA GLU A 203 4.14 -16.83 -15.91
C GLU A 203 2.95 -17.11 -16.85
N LEU A 204 2.22 -16.09 -17.27
CA LEU A 204 1.17 -16.23 -18.29
C LEU A 204 1.74 -16.78 -19.60
N SER A 205 2.92 -16.31 -20.06
CA SER A 205 3.55 -16.81 -21.27
C SER A 205 3.87 -18.31 -21.17
N LYS A 206 4.31 -18.78 -20.00
CA LYS A 206 4.56 -20.22 -19.78
C LYS A 206 3.25 -21.03 -19.81
N ILE A 207 2.19 -20.51 -19.19
CA ILE A 207 0.87 -21.15 -19.20
C ILE A 207 0.34 -21.23 -20.63
N LEU A 208 0.47 -20.14 -21.41
CA LEU A 208 -0.01 -20.07 -22.78
C LEU A 208 0.82 -20.91 -23.77
N ALA A 209 2.00 -21.38 -23.39
CA ALA A 209 2.75 -22.35 -24.18
C ALA A 209 2.10 -23.75 -24.20
N THR A 210 1.29 -24.07 -23.21
CA THR A 210 0.54 -25.34 -23.09
C THR A 210 -0.97 -25.17 -23.16
N GLN A 211 -1.47 -23.97 -22.95
CA GLN A 211 -2.85 -23.54 -23.05
C GLN A 211 -2.93 -22.46 -24.14
N ASN A 212 -4.12 -22.15 -24.62
CA ASN A 212 -4.35 -20.93 -25.42
C ASN A 212 -5.48 -20.11 -24.78
N TRP A 213 -5.62 -18.86 -25.22
CA TRP A 213 -6.65 -17.97 -24.70
C TRP A 213 -8.08 -18.50 -24.87
N ASP A 214 -8.31 -19.38 -25.85
CA ASP A 214 -9.64 -19.91 -26.15
C ASP A 214 -10.06 -21.04 -25.19
N HIS A 215 -9.12 -21.56 -24.40
CA HIS A 215 -9.36 -22.55 -23.35
C HIS A 215 -9.46 -21.91 -21.95
N ILE A 216 -9.36 -20.59 -21.85
CA ILE A 216 -9.42 -19.82 -20.61
C ILE A 216 -10.66 -18.94 -20.66
N ASP A 217 -11.49 -19.02 -19.65
CA ASP A 217 -12.76 -18.26 -19.55
C ASP A 217 -12.66 -17.09 -18.57
N GLY A 218 -11.67 -17.08 -17.67
CA GLY A 218 -11.47 -16.02 -16.71
C GLY A 218 -10.13 -16.04 -15.98
N LEU A 219 -9.80 -14.93 -15.33
CA LEU A 219 -8.54 -14.73 -14.65
C LEU A 219 -8.79 -14.23 -13.22
N TRP A 220 -8.17 -14.87 -12.25
CA TRP A 220 -8.06 -14.34 -10.89
C TRP A 220 -6.59 -14.05 -10.60
N MET A 221 -6.22 -12.78 -10.48
CA MET A 221 -4.82 -12.35 -10.41
C MET A 221 -4.65 -11.32 -9.31
N GLN A 222 -3.81 -11.60 -8.33
CA GLN A 222 -3.52 -10.58 -7.31
C GLN A 222 -2.85 -9.33 -7.90
N VAL A 223 -2.02 -9.49 -8.95
CA VAL A 223 -1.53 -8.47 -9.87
C VAL A 223 -1.35 -9.09 -11.24
N GLY A 224 -1.61 -8.35 -12.31
CA GLY A 224 -1.35 -8.80 -13.69
C GLY A 224 -2.53 -8.69 -14.66
N CYS A 225 -3.73 -8.27 -14.21
CA CYS A 225 -4.88 -8.13 -15.12
C CYS A 225 -4.61 -7.12 -16.25
N TYR A 226 -3.93 -6.00 -15.97
CA TYR A 226 -3.49 -5.04 -17.01
C TYR A 226 -2.61 -5.74 -18.06
N THR A 227 -1.63 -6.49 -17.60
CA THR A 227 -0.71 -7.26 -18.44
C THR A 227 -1.43 -8.34 -19.23
N ALA A 228 -2.35 -9.08 -18.59
CA ALA A 228 -3.14 -10.12 -19.26
C ALA A 228 -3.98 -9.55 -20.41
N ASN A 229 -4.63 -8.41 -20.21
CA ASN A 229 -5.35 -7.72 -21.28
C ASN A 229 -4.42 -7.30 -22.42
N SER A 230 -3.24 -6.75 -22.09
CA SER A 230 -2.22 -6.39 -23.10
C SER A 230 -1.81 -7.59 -23.94
N MET A 231 -1.57 -8.74 -23.30
CA MET A 231 -1.21 -9.98 -23.98
C MET A 231 -2.35 -10.54 -24.86
N GLN A 232 -3.61 -10.38 -24.43
CA GLN A 232 -4.78 -10.77 -25.23
C GLN A 232 -4.89 -9.90 -26.51
N LEU A 233 -4.67 -8.58 -26.38
CA LEU A 233 -4.64 -7.67 -27.53
C LEU A 233 -3.48 -8.00 -28.49
N GLU A 234 -2.30 -8.29 -27.97
CA GLU A 234 -1.13 -8.74 -28.75
C GLU A 234 -1.43 -10.08 -29.49
N ALA A 235 -2.26 -10.95 -28.92
CA ALA A 235 -2.70 -12.17 -29.55
C ALA A 235 -3.85 -11.95 -30.57
N GLY A 236 -4.24 -10.71 -30.83
CA GLY A 236 -5.26 -10.34 -31.82
C GLY A 236 -6.70 -10.31 -31.31
N LYS A 237 -6.94 -10.50 -30.00
CA LYS A 237 -8.28 -10.30 -29.42
C LYS A 237 -8.67 -8.83 -29.48
N LYS A 238 -9.94 -8.56 -29.70
CA LYS A 238 -10.52 -7.23 -29.64
C LYS A 238 -10.92 -6.87 -28.21
N PRO A 239 -11.11 -5.58 -27.85
CA PRO A 239 -11.56 -5.16 -26.54
C PRO A 239 -12.81 -5.87 -26.01
N ASP A 240 -13.78 -6.13 -26.87
CA ASP A 240 -15.04 -6.84 -26.56
C ASP A 240 -14.87 -8.36 -26.37
N GLN A 241 -13.68 -8.88 -26.61
CA GLN A 241 -13.30 -10.30 -26.45
C GLN A 241 -12.39 -10.54 -25.25
N LEU A 242 -12.06 -9.50 -24.48
CA LEU A 242 -11.21 -9.64 -23.31
C LEU A 242 -11.89 -10.47 -22.22
N LEU A 243 -11.12 -11.36 -21.60
CA LEU A 243 -11.58 -12.22 -20.53
C LEU A 243 -11.86 -11.42 -19.25
N PRO A 244 -12.87 -11.79 -18.46
CA PRO A 244 -13.08 -11.22 -17.15
C PRO A 244 -11.87 -11.48 -16.26
N CYS A 245 -11.37 -10.41 -15.62
CA CYS A 245 -10.22 -10.47 -14.73
C CYS A 245 -10.54 -9.84 -13.38
N ALA A 246 -10.41 -10.64 -12.31
CA ALA A 246 -10.54 -10.16 -10.94
C ALA A 246 -9.15 -9.93 -10.35
N GLY A 247 -8.81 -8.66 -10.00
CA GLY A 247 -7.46 -8.36 -9.56
C GLY A 247 -7.19 -6.96 -9.04
N GLU A 248 -5.92 -6.59 -9.08
CA GLU A 248 -5.34 -5.41 -8.47
C GLU A 248 -5.93 -4.06 -8.92
N GLY A 249 -5.63 -3.03 -8.13
CA GLY A 249 -6.05 -1.66 -8.36
C GLY A 249 -5.07 -0.79 -9.14
N SER A 250 -4.26 -1.38 -10.05
CA SER A 250 -3.35 -0.61 -10.90
C SER A 250 -4.12 0.37 -11.79
N ASN A 251 -3.54 1.56 -11.98
CA ASN A 251 -4.17 2.61 -12.77
C ASN A 251 -4.40 2.17 -14.23
N GLY A 252 -3.43 1.47 -14.81
CA GLY A 252 -3.57 0.92 -16.15
C GLY A 252 -4.75 -0.01 -16.29
N GLY A 253 -4.91 -0.92 -15.32
CA GLY A 253 -6.07 -1.81 -15.29
C GLY A 253 -7.38 -1.07 -15.12
N ARG A 254 -7.42 0.00 -14.31
CA ARG A 254 -8.62 0.82 -14.12
C ARG A 254 -8.96 1.66 -15.34
N ILE A 255 -7.98 2.22 -16.03
CA ILE A 255 -8.21 2.90 -17.32
C ILE A 255 -8.81 1.93 -18.34
N GLN A 256 -8.34 0.69 -18.40
CA GLN A 256 -8.93 -0.33 -19.29
C GLN A 256 -10.40 -0.66 -18.99
N MET A 257 -10.89 -0.42 -17.76
CA MET A 257 -12.31 -0.62 -17.39
C MET A 257 -13.24 0.46 -17.94
N LEU A 258 -12.74 1.66 -18.20
CA LEU A 258 -13.54 2.75 -18.77
C LEU A 258 -14.15 2.33 -20.09
N SER A 259 -15.33 2.87 -20.41
CA SER A 259 -16.06 2.56 -21.65
C SER A 259 -15.17 2.83 -22.86
N SER A 260 -15.13 1.88 -23.79
CA SER A 260 -14.45 2.06 -25.08
C SER A 260 -15.04 3.27 -25.79
N GLY A 261 -14.18 4.13 -26.36
CA GLY A 261 -14.59 5.40 -26.95
C GLY A 261 -14.56 6.59 -25.95
N THR A 262 -14.34 6.36 -24.65
CA THR A 262 -14.04 7.48 -23.73
C THR A 262 -12.69 8.09 -24.12
N GLU A 263 -12.69 9.39 -24.42
CA GLU A 263 -11.44 10.11 -24.65
C GLU A 263 -10.73 10.39 -23.33
N VAL A 264 -9.48 9.95 -23.21
CA VAL A 264 -8.65 10.17 -22.01
C VAL A 264 -7.29 10.69 -22.44
N GLU A 265 -6.89 11.80 -21.87
CA GLU A 265 -5.61 12.46 -22.17
C GLU A 265 -4.42 11.54 -21.85
N GLY A 266 -3.52 11.39 -22.84
CA GLY A 266 -2.34 10.54 -22.74
C GLY A 266 -2.62 9.04 -22.95
N ALA A 267 -3.88 8.64 -23.20
CA ALA A 267 -4.20 7.25 -23.44
C ALA A 267 -3.64 6.75 -24.79
N ALA A 268 -3.02 5.57 -24.73
CA ALA A 268 -2.56 4.83 -25.90
C ALA A 268 -2.62 3.33 -25.60
N SER A 269 -3.04 2.51 -26.57
CA SER A 269 -3.12 1.05 -26.35
C SER A 269 -1.77 0.47 -25.91
N PRO A 270 -1.73 -0.41 -24.90
CA PRO A 270 -2.83 -0.99 -24.15
C PRO A 270 -3.32 -0.14 -22.95
N TYR A 271 -2.74 1.03 -22.68
CA TYR A 271 -3.10 1.92 -21.59
C TYR A 271 -4.20 2.91 -22.04
N ALA A 272 -5.38 2.36 -22.37
CA ALA A 272 -6.51 3.11 -22.90
C ALA A 272 -7.85 2.50 -22.47
N PRO A 273 -8.96 3.26 -22.51
CA PRO A 273 -10.32 2.75 -22.29
C PRO A 273 -10.70 1.65 -23.29
N MET A 274 -11.22 0.53 -22.79
CA MET A 274 -11.59 -0.60 -23.66
C MET A 274 -12.76 -1.44 -23.12
N SER A 275 -13.48 -0.97 -22.10
CA SER A 275 -14.57 -1.70 -21.43
C SER A 275 -14.16 -3.08 -20.91
N ALA A 276 -12.88 -3.28 -20.54
CA ALA A 276 -12.39 -4.56 -20.07
C ALA A 276 -13.21 -5.03 -18.85
N PRO A 277 -13.80 -6.24 -18.88
CA PRO A 277 -14.63 -6.72 -17.78
C PRO A 277 -13.76 -7.04 -16.55
N ARG A 278 -13.96 -6.28 -15.46
CA ARG A 278 -13.06 -6.38 -14.30
C ARG A 278 -13.72 -5.98 -13.00
N ILE A 279 -13.34 -6.64 -11.91
CA ILE A 279 -13.33 -6.08 -10.57
C ILE A 279 -11.91 -5.75 -10.18
N SER A 280 -11.71 -4.54 -9.68
CA SER A 280 -10.41 -4.01 -9.26
C SER A 280 -10.44 -3.72 -7.77
N TYR A 281 -9.40 -4.12 -7.03
CA TYR A 281 -9.22 -3.76 -5.63
C TYR A 281 -7.75 -3.39 -5.38
N ALA A 282 -7.49 -2.75 -4.26
CA ALA A 282 -6.12 -2.55 -3.80
C ALA A 282 -6.06 -2.52 -2.28
N SER A 283 -4.98 -3.05 -1.71
CA SER A 283 -4.50 -2.52 -0.45
C SER A 283 -4.11 -1.07 -0.71
N PRO A 284 -4.59 -0.11 0.09
CA PRO A 284 -4.26 1.29 -0.18
C PRO A 284 -2.79 1.58 0.11
N PRO A 285 -2.01 2.18 -0.82
CA PRO A 285 -0.60 2.52 -0.60
C PRO A 285 -0.37 3.48 0.58
N TYR A 286 -1.37 4.29 0.94
CA TYR A 286 -1.29 5.19 2.10
C TYR A 286 -1.25 4.47 3.46
N SER A 287 -1.46 3.15 3.52
CA SER A 287 -1.47 2.38 4.78
C SER A 287 -0.18 2.55 5.59
N GLY A 288 0.98 2.61 4.93
CA GLY A 288 2.26 2.89 5.56
C GLY A 288 2.38 4.33 6.09
N ALA A 289 1.86 5.31 5.36
CA ALA A 289 1.82 6.71 5.80
C ALA A 289 0.91 6.88 7.03
N LEU A 290 -0.23 6.20 7.05
CA LEU A 290 -1.10 6.17 8.23
C LEU A 290 -0.41 5.48 9.41
N ALA A 291 0.28 4.36 9.18
CA ALA A 291 1.05 3.68 10.22
C ALA A 291 2.11 4.58 10.84
N LEU A 292 2.83 5.40 10.04
CA LEU A 292 3.77 6.40 10.55
C LEU A 292 3.05 7.47 11.40
N LYS A 293 1.93 8.00 10.93
CA LYS A 293 1.13 9.00 11.67
C LYS A 293 0.66 8.45 13.02
N LEU A 294 0.17 7.21 13.04
CA LEU A 294 -0.25 6.53 14.27
C LEU A 294 0.94 6.21 15.19
N ALA A 295 2.10 5.87 14.64
CA ALA A 295 3.32 5.66 15.43
C ALA A 295 3.73 6.93 16.18
N VAL A 296 3.71 8.08 15.53
CA VAL A 296 3.98 9.37 16.18
C VAL A 296 2.94 9.66 17.27
N GLN A 297 1.66 9.41 17.02
CA GLN A 297 0.61 9.57 18.03
C GLN A 297 0.86 8.68 19.26
N ALA A 298 1.27 7.42 19.06
CA ALA A 298 1.59 6.51 20.14
C ALA A 298 2.84 6.94 20.94
N LEU A 299 3.83 7.53 20.28
CA LEU A 299 5.03 8.10 20.93
C LEU A 299 4.68 9.36 21.74
N GLU A 300 3.70 10.13 21.26
CA GLU A 300 3.13 11.30 22.00
C GLU A 300 2.18 10.88 23.16
N GLY A 301 2.04 9.58 23.42
CA GLY A 301 1.21 9.06 24.52
C GLY A 301 -0.30 9.01 24.23
N LYS A 302 -0.71 9.18 22.95
CA LYS A 302 -2.11 9.02 22.57
C LYS A 302 -2.48 7.55 22.51
N ASP A 303 -3.73 7.24 22.83
CA ASP A 303 -4.26 5.89 22.65
C ASP A 303 -4.44 5.57 21.17
N VAL A 304 -3.88 4.43 20.73
CA VAL A 304 -3.93 3.95 19.34
C VAL A 304 -4.40 2.50 19.34
N GLN A 305 -5.38 2.19 18.51
CA GLN A 305 -5.91 0.84 18.38
C GLN A 305 -4.86 -0.13 17.84
N LYS A 306 -4.83 -1.35 18.37
CA LYS A 306 -3.90 -2.41 17.95
C LYS A 306 -4.13 -2.88 16.50
N SER A 307 -5.35 -2.82 16.03
CA SER A 307 -5.71 -3.12 14.64
C SER A 307 -6.54 -1.98 14.06
N THR A 308 -6.06 -1.41 12.96
CA THR A 308 -6.76 -0.40 12.17
C THR A 308 -7.12 -1.03 10.83
N ILE A 309 -8.40 -1.41 10.70
CA ILE A 309 -8.92 -2.00 9.44
C ILE A 309 -9.34 -0.87 8.52
N LEU A 310 -8.71 -0.82 7.35
CA LEU A 310 -8.98 0.16 6.30
C LEU A 310 -10.15 -0.29 5.42
N PRO A 311 -10.88 0.65 4.79
CA PRO A 311 -11.86 0.31 3.78
C PRO A 311 -11.23 -0.49 2.63
N LEU A 312 -11.98 -1.47 2.10
CA LEU A 312 -11.58 -2.22 0.91
C LEU A 312 -12.13 -1.50 -0.34
N PRO A 313 -11.30 -0.82 -1.13
CA PRO A 313 -11.76 -0.04 -2.28
C PRO A 313 -11.99 -0.94 -3.50
N LEU A 314 -13.15 -1.59 -3.55
CA LEU A 314 -13.59 -2.36 -4.71
C LEU A 314 -14.15 -1.44 -5.78
N VAL A 315 -13.70 -1.61 -7.03
CA VAL A 315 -14.14 -0.85 -8.20
C VAL A 315 -14.54 -1.83 -9.31
N THR A 316 -15.72 -1.64 -9.88
CA THR A 316 -16.24 -2.40 -11.02
C THR A 316 -16.41 -1.50 -12.25
N ASN A 317 -16.81 -2.05 -13.38
CA ASN A 317 -17.11 -1.26 -14.59
C ASN A 317 -18.25 -0.24 -14.37
N GLU A 318 -19.12 -0.48 -13.38
CA GLU A 318 -20.23 0.42 -13.03
C GLU A 318 -19.79 1.57 -12.11
N THR A 319 -18.69 1.38 -11.35
CA THR A 319 -18.23 2.34 -10.34
C THR A 319 -16.90 3.02 -10.69
N ILE A 320 -16.30 2.65 -11.82
CA ILE A 320 -15.09 3.31 -12.32
C ILE A 320 -15.36 4.78 -12.67
N LYS A 321 -14.54 5.69 -12.16
CA LYS A 321 -14.67 7.13 -12.40
C LYS A 321 -13.30 7.77 -12.59
N LEU A 322 -13.12 8.43 -13.73
CA LEU A 322 -11.88 9.10 -14.09
C LEU A 322 -11.68 10.38 -13.26
N CYS A 323 -10.50 10.56 -12.70
CA CYS A 323 -10.01 11.81 -12.13
C CYS A 323 -9.44 12.68 -13.24
N GLN A 324 -9.81 13.97 -13.28
CA GLN A 324 -9.33 14.91 -14.29
C GLN A 324 -8.00 15.55 -13.89
N GLU A 325 -7.85 15.90 -12.63
CA GLU A 325 -6.68 16.59 -12.10
C GLU A 325 -5.98 15.82 -10.98
N GLY A 326 -6.65 14.82 -10.40
CA GLY A 326 -6.12 14.02 -9.29
C GLY A 326 -6.00 14.78 -7.98
N THR A 327 -6.80 15.84 -7.80
CA THR A 327 -6.84 16.62 -6.56
C THR A 327 -7.51 15.82 -5.43
N TRP A 328 -7.22 16.23 -4.20
CA TRP A 328 -7.81 15.63 -3.01
C TRP A 328 -9.34 15.71 -3.01
N GLU A 329 -9.91 16.87 -3.39
CA GLU A 329 -11.36 17.09 -3.50
C GLU A 329 -11.99 16.20 -4.56
N GLU A 330 -11.29 15.99 -5.67
CA GLU A 330 -11.78 15.13 -6.76
C GLU A 330 -11.77 13.65 -6.32
N MET A 331 -10.69 13.19 -5.68
CA MET A 331 -10.61 11.85 -5.11
C MET A 331 -11.64 11.64 -4.01
N LYS A 332 -11.86 12.63 -3.13
CA LYS A 332 -12.91 12.62 -2.11
C LYS A 332 -14.31 12.49 -2.73
N SER A 333 -14.52 13.04 -3.93
CA SER A 333 -15.77 12.89 -4.68
C SER A 333 -15.92 11.53 -5.37
N GLY A 334 -14.97 10.60 -5.13
CA GLY A 334 -15.04 9.20 -5.51
C GLY A 334 -14.44 8.85 -6.86
N CYS A 335 -13.67 9.74 -7.50
CA CYS A 335 -12.89 9.32 -8.67
C CYS A 335 -11.80 8.33 -8.24
N ASN A 336 -11.47 7.38 -9.11
CA ASN A 336 -10.68 6.21 -8.73
C ASN A 336 -9.80 5.65 -9.86
N ALA A 337 -9.63 6.42 -10.95
CA ALA A 337 -8.68 6.17 -12.03
C ALA A 337 -8.09 7.52 -12.47
N PHE A 338 -6.81 7.57 -12.81
CA PHE A 338 -6.11 8.79 -13.20
C PHE A 338 -5.74 8.77 -14.67
N LYS A 339 -5.82 9.92 -15.34
CA LYS A 339 -5.36 10.05 -16.74
C LYS A 339 -3.92 9.57 -16.89
N PRO A 340 -3.56 8.88 -17.98
CA PRO A 340 -2.17 8.50 -18.26
C PRO A 340 -1.19 9.69 -18.31
N SER A 341 -1.67 10.89 -18.64
CA SER A 341 -0.87 12.12 -18.56
C SER A 341 -0.50 12.52 -17.11
N LEU A 342 -1.32 12.15 -16.12
CA LEU A 342 -1.02 12.36 -14.69
C LEU A 342 -0.22 11.19 -14.09
N VAL A 343 -0.54 9.95 -14.48
CA VAL A 343 0.11 8.74 -14.02
C VAL A 343 0.63 7.94 -15.21
N PRO A 344 1.83 8.27 -15.72
CA PRO A 344 2.36 7.63 -16.94
C PRO A 344 2.67 6.14 -16.77
N ASN A 345 3.01 5.68 -15.56
CA ASN A 345 3.25 4.28 -15.30
C ASN A 345 1.93 3.56 -15.00
N PRO A 346 1.47 2.63 -15.87
CA PRO A 346 0.21 1.92 -15.68
C PRO A 346 0.19 0.98 -14.45
N GLY A 347 1.36 0.63 -13.92
CA GLY A 347 1.49 -0.24 -12.76
C GLY A 347 1.14 0.43 -11.43
N TRP A 348 1.16 1.76 -11.36
CA TRP A 348 0.81 2.50 -10.13
C TRP A 348 -0.63 2.28 -9.72
N PHE A 349 -0.88 2.34 -8.40
CA PHE A 349 -2.18 2.05 -7.83
C PHE A 349 -3.00 3.33 -7.64
N ALA A 350 -4.29 3.24 -7.93
CA ALA A 350 -5.16 4.41 -7.91
C ALA A 350 -5.96 4.60 -6.60
N SER A 351 -5.78 3.72 -5.61
CA SER A 351 -6.48 3.83 -4.31
C SER A 351 -5.59 4.55 -3.28
N ILE A 352 -5.30 5.82 -3.52
CA ILE A 352 -4.37 6.63 -2.72
C ILE A 352 -5.06 7.61 -1.76
N PHE A 353 -6.36 7.82 -1.89
CA PHE A 353 -7.12 8.76 -1.08
C PHE A 353 -7.53 8.19 0.28
N SER A 354 -7.36 8.99 1.35
CA SER A 354 -7.95 8.73 2.67
C SER A 354 -8.13 10.02 3.47
N GLU A 355 -9.30 10.20 4.07
CA GLU A 355 -9.53 11.30 5.03
C GLU A 355 -8.64 11.23 6.28
N GLN A 356 -8.07 10.05 6.59
CA GLN A 356 -7.15 9.89 7.70
C GLN A 356 -5.72 10.37 7.38
N THR A 357 -5.39 10.50 6.08
CA THR A 357 -4.07 10.94 5.61
C THR A 357 -4.18 12.04 4.55
N PRO A 358 -4.85 13.19 4.87
CA PRO A 358 -4.99 14.29 3.90
C PRO A 358 -3.64 14.94 3.53
N GLU A 359 -2.57 14.60 4.25
CA GLU A 359 -1.21 15.08 4.01
C GLU A 359 -0.53 14.42 2.80
N VAL A 360 -1.10 13.35 2.28
CA VAL A 360 -0.53 12.57 1.17
C VAL A 360 -1.59 12.28 0.12
N GLY A 361 -1.24 12.51 -1.14
CA GLY A 361 -2.12 12.34 -2.30
C GLY A 361 -1.32 11.87 -3.52
N LEU A 362 -1.60 12.43 -4.69
CA LEU A 362 -1.00 11.98 -5.94
C LEU A 362 0.49 12.29 -6.03
N GLU A 363 0.93 13.49 -5.64
CA GLU A 363 2.35 13.86 -5.65
C GLU A 363 3.15 13.03 -4.64
N ALA A 364 2.58 12.82 -3.44
CA ALA A 364 3.16 11.95 -2.44
C ALA A 364 3.38 10.53 -2.98
N ALA A 365 2.38 9.96 -3.65
CA ALA A 365 2.47 8.63 -4.24
C ALA A 365 3.55 8.55 -5.33
N LEU A 366 3.56 9.49 -6.28
CA LEU A 366 4.44 9.46 -7.45
C LEU A 366 5.90 9.77 -7.13
N VAL A 367 6.16 10.79 -6.30
CA VAL A 367 7.51 11.33 -6.09
C VAL A 367 7.98 11.40 -4.63
N GLY A 368 7.12 11.05 -3.68
CA GLY A 368 7.48 11.02 -2.26
C GLY A 368 7.62 12.41 -1.63
N GLN A 369 6.96 13.41 -2.20
CA GLN A 369 6.88 14.76 -1.67
C GLN A 369 5.51 14.99 -1.01
N PRO A 370 5.44 15.72 0.11
CA PRO A 370 4.16 16.04 0.74
C PRO A 370 3.30 16.91 -0.17
N GLU A 371 2.01 16.76 -0.05
CA GLU A 371 1.06 17.69 -0.65
C GLU A 371 1.18 19.09 0.00
N ASN A 372 0.97 20.15 -0.75
CA ASN A 372 1.11 21.54 -0.29
C ASN A 372 -0.08 22.04 0.52
#